data_1f136428b719261a404793c3c169e875
#
_entry.id   1f136428b719261a404793c3c169e875
#
_cell.length_a   1.000
_cell.length_b   1.000
_cell.length_c   1.000
_cell.angle_alpha   90.00
_cell.angle_beta   90.00
_cell.angle_gamma   90.00
#
_symmetry.space_group_name_H-M   'P 1'
#
loop_
_entity.id
_entity.type
_entity.pdbx_description
1 polymer ?
#
loop_
_entity_poly.entity_id
_entity_poly.type
_entity_poly.pdbx_seq_one_letter_code
_entity_poly.pdbx_strand_id
1 'polypeptide(L)'
;MAQATDLLDRVTRFTSGFGVRGGYRAPTEAERSALLGGVTALFDGDVEKARTRLAEVDYRLDTFTDGPGGRRYAEVADAAARSGPADRGWGRVYVGLGAPVRWSVQVPHPIADQDTERLGVAVLRGAPGGVMVLAGAHRRAAGGPGGSDGDGEEGDGTGDGNAAGGGNAVGGGSGDKDGGGTGEADMAHRTDSVFHAVIAELTRRGLPGIQLHGFADSTVPGAGAVVSTGAGDAAAADAARLAAELASRGVRPCRAWSANCRMSGRGNAQGRLAAELGTRFLHLELARSVRADPGRRGEAARAIAAVTAGWAGE
;
A
#
# COMPACT_ATOMS: atom_id res chain seq x y z
N MET A 1 -5.08 -18.14 -29.60
CA MET A 1 -5.10 -16.75 -29.11
C MET A 1 -4.89 -16.80 -27.60
N ALA A 2 -3.85 -16.17 -27.06
CA ALA A 2 -3.68 -16.08 -25.61
C ALA A 2 -4.88 -15.30 -25.04
N GLN A 3 -5.56 -15.89 -24.07
CA GLN A 3 -6.72 -15.29 -23.41
C GLN A 3 -6.24 -14.00 -22.76
N ALA A 4 -6.84 -12.86 -23.11
CA ALA A 4 -6.50 -11.58 -22.49
C ALA A 4 -6.73 -11.71 -20.97
N THR A 5 -5.69 -11.51 -20.20
CA THR A 5 -5.75 -11.65 -18.74
C THR A 5 -6.01 -10.27 -18.15
N ASP A 6 -6.96 -10.18 -17.24
CA ASP A 6 -7.26 -8.92 -16.54
C ASP A 6 -6.38 -8.78 -15.29
N LEU A 7 -5.67 -7.66 -15.18
CA LEU A 7 -4.83 -7.35 -14.01
C LEU A 7 -5.68 -7.30 -12.73
N LEU A 8 -6.90 -6.74 -12.81
CA LEU A 8 -7.80 -6.67 -11.66
C LEU A 8 -8.21 -8.06 -11.19
N ASP A 9 -8.53 -8.96 -12.11
CA ASP A 9 -8.87 -10.35 -11.78
C ASP A 9 -7.71 -11.11 -11.13
N ARG A 10 -6.47 -10.85 -11.57
CA ARG A 10 -5.26 -11.44 -10.95
C ARG A 10 -5.09 -10.97 -9.51
N VAL A 11 -5.23 -9.67 -9.29
CA VAL A 11 -5.10 -9.05 -7.96
C VAL A 11 -6.22 -9.51 -7.04
N THR A 12 -7.48 -9.42 -7.48
CA THR A 12 -8.63 -9.77 -6.63
C THR A 12 -8.72 -11.25 -6.32
N ARG A 13 -8.38 -12.13 -7.25
CA ARG A 13 -8.25 -13.58 -6.96
C ARG A 13 -7.17 -13.86 -5.93
N PHE A 14 -6.05 -13.17 -6.00
CA PHE A 14 -4.98 -13.34 -5.01
C PHE A 14 -5.45 -12.89 -3.62
N THR A 15 -6.03 -11.72 -3.51
CA THR A 15 -6.41 -11.14 -2.20
C THR A 15 -7.68 -11.77 -1.62
N SER A 16 -8.57 -12.34 -2.45
CA SER A 16 -9.82 -12.96 -1.97
C SER A 16 -9.62 -14.19 -1.08
N GLY A 17 -8.44 -14.79 -1.12
CA GLY A 17 -8.08 -15.93 -0.27
C GLY A 17 -7.45 -15.54 1.07
N PHE A 18 -7.28 -14.26 1.37
CA PHE A 18 -6.64 -13.84 2.62
C PHE A 18 -7.57 -14.05 3.82
N GLY A 19 -7.12 -14.87 4.77
CA GLY A 19 -7.71 -14.96 6.09
C GLY A 19 -7.26 -13.80 6.98
N VAL A 20 -8.07 -13.44 7.97
CA VAL A 20 -7.70 -12.45 8.99
C VAL A 20 -6.51 -12.94 9.83
N ARG A 21 -6.40 -14.25 10.01
CA ARG A 21 -5.32 -14.92 10.75
C ARG A 21 -4.65 -15.98 9.86
N GLY A 22 -3.35 -16.19 10.05
CA GLY A 22 -2.53 -17.13 9.27
C GLY A 22 -2.16 -16.62 7.88
N GLY A 23 -1.34 -17.39 7.16
CA GLY A 23 -0.91 -17.03 5.80
C GLY A 23 0.22 -16.00 5.74
N TYR A 24 0.92 -15.74 6.84
CA TYR A 24 2.15 -14.94 6.86
C TYR A 24 3.23 -15.58 7.73
N ARG A 25 4.45 -15.58 7.23
CA ARG A 25 5.67 -15.72 8.01
C ARG A 25 6.69 -14.67 7.57
N ALA A 26 7.48 -14.18 8.51
CA ALA A 26 8.57 -13.27 8.19
C ALA A 26 9.60 -13.96 7.27
N PRO A 27 10.12 -13.29 6.23
CA PRO A 27 11.22 -13.81 5.44
C PRO A 27 12.51 -13.80 6.27
N THR A 28 13.38 -14.76 6.03
CA THR A 28 14.78 -14.65 6.47
C THR A 28 15.48 -13.55 5.66
N GLU A 29 16.62 -13.07 6.16
CA GLU A 29 17.42 -12.07 5.44
C GLU A 29 17.88 -12.59 4.06
N ALA A 30 18.26 -13.86 3.97
CA ALA A 30 18.67 -14.50 2.73
C ALA A 30 17.52 -14.57 1.71
N GLU A 31 16.32 -14.98 2.13
CA GLU A 31 15.13 -15.03 1.28
C GLU A 31 14.75 -13.63 0.78
N ARG A 32 14.74 -12.65 1.68
CA ARG A 32 14.44 -11.26 1.33
C ARG A 32 15.44 -10.68 0.34
N SER A 33 16.74 -10.93 0.55
CA SER A 33 17.82 -10.45 -0.33
C SER A 33 17.77 -11.12 -1.71
N ALA A 34 17.51 -12.42 -1.78
CA ALA A 34 17.41 -13.15 -3.04
C ALA A 34 16.21 -12.68 -3.85
N LEU A 35 15.02 -12.51 -3.22
CA LEU A 35 13.84 -12.00 -3.88
C LEU A 35 14.07 -10.55 -4.37
N LEU A 36 14.64 -9.69 -3.51
CA LEU A 36 14.98 -8.32 -3.90
C LEU A 36 15.94 -8.30 -5.10
N GLY A 37 16.95 -9.18 -5.14
CA GLY A 37 17.87 -9.30 -6.27
C GLY A 37 17.17 -9.63 -7.60
N GLY A 38 16.14 -10.48 -7.55
CA GLY A 38 15.31 -10.78 -8.71
C GLY A 38 14.43 -9.59 -9.15
N VAL A 39 13.80 -8.92 -8.20
CA VAL A 39 12.97 -7.73 -8.49
C VAL A 39 13.83 -6.58 -9.01
N THR A 40 15.01 -6.37 -8.45
CA THR A 40 15.98 -5.36 -8.91
C THR A 40 16.41 -5.60 -10.36
N ALA A 41 16.74 -6.84 -10.73
CA ALA A 41 17.05 -7.20 -12.11
C ALA A 41 15.87 -6.90 -13.07
N LEU A 42 14.63 -7.14 -12.62
CA LEU A 42 13.44 -6.78 -13.41
C LEU A 42 13.30 -5.26 -13.59
N PHE A 43 13.60 -4.45 -12.57
CA PHE A 43 13.60 -2.99 -12.69
C PHE A 43 14.67 -2.47 -13.66
N ASP A 44 15.78 -3.18 -13.77
CA ASP A 44 16.87 -2.90 -14.72
C ASP A 44 16.55 -3.42 -16.14
N GLY A 45 15.41 -4.09 -16.33
CA GLY A 45 14.97 -4.64 -17.62
C GLY A 45 15.54 -6.04 -17.95
N ASP A 46 16.33 -6.63 -17.05
CA ASP A 46 16.92 -7.96 -17.23
C ASP A 46 15.97 -9.07 -16.75
N VAL A 47 15.02 -9.41 -17.62
CA VAL A 47 13.95 -10.38 -17.33
C VAL A 47 14.49 -11.80 -17.07
N GLU A 48 15.53 -12.22 -17.78
CA GLU A 48 16.09 -13.58 -17.63
C GLU A 48 16.85 -13.73 -16.31
N LYS A 49 17.65 -12.75 -15.94
CA LYS A 49 18.30 -12.69 -14.64
C LYS A 49 17.28 -12.63 -13.51
N ALA A 50 16.19 -11.84 -13.69
CA ALA A 50 15.11 -11.78 -12.74
C ALA A 50 14.47 -13.15 -12.52
N ARG A 51 14.15 -13.90 -13.59
CA ARG A 51 13.60 -15.27 -13.51
C ARG A 51 14.49 -16.21 -12.71
N THR A 52 15.79 -16.22 -13.04
CA THR A 52 16.77 -17.08 -12.39
C THR A 52 16.84 -16.79 -10.88
N ARG A 53 16.96 -15.51 -10.51
CA ARG A 53 17.05 -15.10 -9.10
C ARG A 53 15.78 -15.38 -8.31
N LEU A 54 14.62 -15.13 -8.91
CA LEU A 54 13.33 -15.39 -8.26
C LEU A 54 13.09 -16.89 -8.04
N ALA A 55 13.54 -17.74 -8.96
CA ALA A 55 13.44 -19.19 -8.81
C ALA A 55 14.24 -19.74 -7.62
N GLU A 56 15.33 -19.08 -7.20
CA GLU A 56 16.13 -19.45 -6.03
C GLU A 56 15.32 -19.42 -4.71
N VAL A 57 14.21 -18.68 -4.69
CA VAL A 57 13.30 -18.53 -3.54
C VAL A 57 11.86 -18.95 -3.83
N ASP A 58 11.67 -19.84 -4.81
CA ASP A 58 10.36 -20.33 -5.25
C ASP A 58 9.39 -19.21 -5.63
N TYR A 59 9.90 -18.13 -6.21
CA TYR A 59 9.10 -17.08 -6.86
C TYR A 59 9.17 -17.23 -8.38
N ARG A 60 8.06 -16.88 -9.04
CA ARG A 60 7.96 -16.87 -10.50
C ARG A 60 7.79 -15.47 -11.04
N LEU A 61 8.20 -15.28 -12.27
CA LEU A 61 7.96 -14.09 -13.06
C LEU A 61 7.13 -14.47 -14.29
N ASP A 62 5.89 -14.00 -14.33
CA ASP A 62 5.00 -14.13 -15.46
C ASP A 62 4.85 -12.80 -16.19
N THR A 63 4.69 -12.83 -17.51
CA THR A 63 4.34 -11.64 -18.28
C THR A 63 2.99 -11.84 -18.93
N PHE A 64 2.16 -10.79 -18.95
CA PHE A 64 0.84 -10.83 -19.56
C PHE A 64 0.44 -9.48 -20.15
N THR A 65 -0.56 -9.49 -21.03
CA THR A 65 -1.18 -8.29 -21.55
C THR A 65 -2.52 -8.10 -20.84
N ASP A 66 -2.70 -6.93 -20.25
CA ASP A 66 -3.94 -6.54 -19.58
C ASP A 66 -5.00 -6.17 -20.62
N GLY A 67 -6.17 -6.84 -20.57
CA GLY A 67 -7.24 -6.67 -21.56
C GLY A 67 -7.73 -5.22 -21.68
N PRO A 68 -8.11 -4.55 -20.59
CA PRO A 68 -8.70 -3.20 -20.64
C PRO A 68 -7.80 -2.08 -21.17
N GLY A 69 -6.51 -2.28 -21.34
CA GLY A 69 -5.61 -1.21 -21.78
C GLY A 69 -4.55 -1.65 -22.76
N GLY A 70 -4.48 -2.94 -23.09
CA GLY A 70 -3.46 -3.51 -23.97
C GLY A 70 -2.03 -3.38 -23.42
N ARG A 71 -1.87 -2.92 -22.16
CA ARG A 71 -0.57 -2.74 -21.54
C ARG A 71 0.00 -4.08 -21.08
N ARG A 72 1.31 -4.23 -21.23
CA ARG A 72 2.03 -5.40 -20.77
C ARG A 72 2.55 -5.19 -19.35
N TYR A 73 2.40 -6.22 -18.53
CA TYR A 73 2.90 -6.26 -17.15
C TYR A 73 3.73 -7.50 -16.91
N ALA A 74 4.69 -7.38 -16.00
CA ALA A 74 5.31 -8.49 -15.31
C ALA A 74 4.66 -8.66 -13.93
N GLU A 75 4.40 -9.89 -13.54
CA GLU A 75 3.94 -10.29 -12.21
C GLU A 75 5.03 -11.13 -11.54
N VAL A 76 5.53 -10.67 -10.41
CA VAL A 76 6.40 -11.42 -9.50
C VAL A 76 5.52 -11.98 -8.40
N ALA A 77 5.45 -13.29 -8.26
CA ALA A 77 4.55 -13.98 -7.35
C ALA A 77 5.14 -15.26 -6.81
N ASP A 78 4.69 -15.69 -5.65
CA ASP A 78 5.02 -16.99 -5.08
C ASP A 78 4.68 -18.12 -6.07
N ALA A 79 5.60 -19.05 -6.32
CA ALA A 79 5.39 -20.12 -7.27
C ALA A 79 4.35 -21.14 -6.78
N ALA A 80 4.21 -21.31 -5.46
CA ALA A 80 3.20 -22.18 -4.84
C ALA A 80 1.79 -21.59 -4.96
N ALA A 81 1.65 -20.26 -5.11
CA ALA A 81 0.38 -19.55 -5.14
C ALA A 81 -0.15 -19.31 -6.55
N ARG A 82 -0.31 -20.34 -7.35
CA ARG A 82 -0.87 -20.18 -8.72
C ARG A 82 -2.33 -19.72 -8.74
N SER A 83 -3.09 -19.98 -7.68
CA SER A 83 -4.53 -19.71 -7.61
C SER A 83 -5.02 -19.14 -6.27
N GLY A 84 -4.12 -18.79 -5.34
CA GLY A 84 -4.48 -18.30 -4.00
C GLY A 84 -3.30 -17.65 -3.29
N PRO A 85 -3.48 -17.22 -2.02
CA PRO A 85 -2.37 -16.75 -1.19
C PRO A 85 -1.41 -17.89 -0.90
N ALA A 86 -0.11 -17.61 -0.98
CA ALA A 86 0.90 -18.53 -0.49
C ALA A 86 0.92 -18.51 1.03
N ASP A 87 1.31 -19.63 1.66
CA ASP A 87 1.49 -19.71 3.11
C ASP A 87 2.53 -18.73 3.65
N ARG A 88 3.42 -18.20 2.79
CA ARG A 88 4.45 -17.24 3.15
C ARG A 88 3.94 -15.80 3.29
N GLY A 89 2.92 -15.40 2.54
CA GLY A 89 2.29 -14.07 2.63
C GLY A 89 3.19 -12.87 2.27
N TRP A 90 4.25 -13.07 1.43
CA TRP A 90 5.21 -12.00 1.13
C TRP A 90 4.74 -11.03 0.06
N GLY A 91 3.65 -11.34 -0.63
CA GLY A 91 3.01 -10.43 -1.58
C GLY A 91 3.41 -10.63 -3.02
N ARG A 92 3.01 -9.66 -3.84
CA ARG A 92 3.25 -9.62 -5.28
C ARG A 92 3.76 -8.26 -5.72
N VAL A 93 4.55 -8.27 -6.80
CA VAL A 93 5.00 -7.05 -7.46
C VAL A 93 4.52 -7.08 -8.91
N TYR A 94 3.87 -6.02 -9.35
CA TYR A 94 3.43 -5.83 -10.73
C TYR A 94 4.21 -4.67 -11.34
N VAL A 95 4.87 -4.91 -12.46
CA VAL A 95 5.71 -3.93 -13.15
C VAL A 95 5.18 -3.67 -14.55
N GLY A 96 4.92 -2.42 -14.90
CA GLY A 96 4.57 -2.02 -16.26
C GLY A 96 5.77 -2.15 -17.20
N LEU A 97 5.64 -2.93 -18.29
CA LEU A 97 6.75 -3.24 -19.21
C LEU A 97 6.86 -2.29 -20.41
N GLY A 98 5.98 -1.31 -20.52
CA GLY A 98 5.95 -0.38 -21.68
C GLY A 98 6.85 0.83 -21.56
N ALA A 99 7.47 1.04 -20.40
CA ALA A 99 8.34 2.18 -20.09
C ALA A 99 9.31 1.82 -18.97
N PRO A 100 10.43 2.54 -18.79
CA PRO A 100 11.27 2.43 -17.61
C PRO A 100 10.48 2.66 -16.32
N VAL A 101 10.91 2.02 -15.23
CA VAL A 101 10.29 2.24 -13.91
C VAL A 101 10.55 3.66 -13.43
N ARG A 102 9.49 4.38 -13.06
CA ARG A 102 9.52 5.79 -12.69
C ARG A 102 8.84 6.12 -11.36
N TRP A 103 7.90 5.29 -10.91
CA TRP A 103 7.13 5.53 -9.71
C TRP A 103 6.51 4.24 -9.14
N SER A 104 6.02 4.28 -7.91
CA SER A 104 5.35 3.15 -7.29
C SER A 104 4.00 3.50 -6.68
N VAL A 105 3.07 2.54 -6.73
CA VAL A 105 1.88 2.49 -5.89
C VAL A 105 2.02 1.32 -4.92
N GLN A 106 1.78 1.58 -3.64
CA GLN A 106 2.03 0.66 -2.54
C GLN A 106 0.73 0.35 -1.82
N VAL A 107 0.42 -0.93 -1.63
CA VAL A 107 -0.83 -1.40 -0.98
C VAL A 107 -0.44 -2.31 0.18
N PRO A 108 -0.21 -1.75 1.39
CA PRO A 108 0.28 -2.51 2.54
C PRO A 108 -0.79 -3.37 3.22
N HIS A 109 -2.07 -2.98 3.12
CA HIS A 109 -3.18 -3.59 3.86
C HIS A 109 -4.34 -4.02 2.96
N PRO A 110 -4.11 -4.85 1.89
CA PRO A 110 -5.22 -5.32 1.07
C PRO A 110 -6.22 -6.10 1.94
N ILE A 111 -7.51 -6.00 1.64
CA ILE A 111 -8.62 -6.61 2.39
C ILE A 111 -8.89 -5.95 3.76
N ALA A 112 -7.88 -5.67 4.56
CA ALA A 112 -8.07 -4.92 5.82
C ALA A 112 -8.56 -3.49 5.54
N ASP A 113 -7.89 -2.81 4.61
CA ASP A 113 -8.30 -1.49 4.08
C ASP A 113 -9.11 -1.69 2.78
N GLN A 114 -10.16 -2.46 2.86
CA GLN A 114 -11.01 -2.97 1.78
C GLN A 114 -11.01 -2.10 0.50
N ASP A 115 -10.83 -2.73 -0.67
CA ASP A 115 -10.79 -2.13 -2.01
C ASP A 115 -9.56 -1.26 -2.33
N THR A 116 -8.55 -1.15 -1.43
CA THR A 116 -7.28 -0.46 -1.76
C THR A 116 -6.49 -1.20 -2.82
N GLU A 117 -6.58 -2.53 -2.88
CA GLU A 117 -5.98 -3.35 -3.93
C GLU A 117 -6.61 -3.07 -5.31
N ARG A 118 -7.93 -2.82 -5.37
CA ARG A 118 -8.64 -2.43 -6.59
C ARG A 118 -8.25 -1.02 -7.03
N LEU A 119 -8.10 -0.12 -6.06
CA LEU A 119 -7.63 1.24 -6.32
C LEU A 119 -6.18 1.19 -6.85
N GLY A 120 -5.30 0.39 -6.24
CA GLY A 120 -3.92 0.21 -6.70
C GLY A 120 -3.82 -0.22 -8.16
N VAL A 121 -4.67 -1.17 -8.60
CA VAL A 121 -4.79 -1.57 -10.01
C VAL A 121 -5.21 -0.39 -10.89
N ALA A 122 -6.23 0.36 -10.49
CA ALA A 122 -6.72 1.50 -11.29
C ALA A 122 -5.63 2.60 -11.41
N VAL A 123 -4.88 2.85 -10.35
CA VAL A 123 -3.73 3.78 -10.35
C VAL A 123 -2.62 3.29 -11.26
N LEU A 124 -2.22 2.01 -11.17
CA LEU A 124 -1.17 1.42 -12.01
C LEU A 124 -1.53 1.49 -13.50
N ARG A 125 -2.81 1.30 -13.84
CA ARG A 125 -3.32 1.50 -15.21
C ARG A 125 -3.31 2.96 -15.66
N GLY A 126 -3.30 3.90 -14.71
CA GLY A 126 -3.44 5.33 -14.99
C GLY A 126 -2.25 5.98 -15.68
N ALA A 127 -1.01 5.52 -15.42
CA ALA A 127 0.20 6.10 -15.97
C ALA A 127 1.24 5.01 -16.30
N PRO A 128 2.11 5.23 -17.32
CA PRO A 128 3.21 4.30 -17.63
C PRO A 128 4.32 4.36 -16.58
N GLY A 129 5.23 3.38 -16.60
CA GLY A 129 6.41 3.33 -15.71
C GLY A 129 6.09 3.03 -14.25
N GLY A 130 4.86 2.58 -13.94
CA GLY A 130 4.44 2.25 -12.59
C GLY A 130 4.86 0.86 -12.14
N VAL A 131 5.12 0.74 -10.84
CA VAL A 131 5.26 -0.51 -10.10
C VAL A 131 4.20 -0.55 -9.01
N MET A 132 3.43 -1.63 -8.92
CA MET A 132 2.56 -1.87 -7.78
C MET A 132 3.18 -2.91 -6.85
N VAL A 133 3.39 -2.55 -5.60
CA VAL A 133 3.83 -3.44 -4.53
C VAL A 133 2.62 -3.75 -3.66
N LEU A 134 2.21 -5.02 -3.64
CA LEU A 134 1.01 -5.51 -2.96
C LEU A 134 1.40 -6.46 -1.84
N ALA A 135 1.02 -6.17 -0.61
CA ALA A 135 1.21 -7.07 0.52
C ALA A 135 0.49 -8.41 0.31
N GLY A 136 1.02 -9.48 0.87
CA GLY A 136 0.58 -10.85 0.61
C GLY A 136 -0.34 -11.46 1.67
N ALA A 137 -0.70 -10.69 2.70
CA ALA A 137 -1.53 -11.17 3.79
C ALA A 137 -2.34 -10.03 4.42
N HIS A 138 -3.37 -10.39 5.16
CA HIS A 138 -4.08 -9.45 6.01
C HIS A 138 -3.15 -8.93 7.12
N ARG A 139 -3.23 -7.64 7.50
CA ARG A 139 -2.34 -7.02 8.51
C ARG A 139 -2.29 -7.73 9.87
N ARG A 140 -3.28 -8.55 10.19
CA ARG A 140 -3.37 -9.36 11.42
C ARG A 140 -3.00 -10.84 11.20
N ALA A 141 -2.49 -11.21 10.04
CA ALA A 141 -2.30 -12.61 9.65
C ALA A 141 -1.22 -13.35 10.46
N ALA A 142 -0.29 -12.66 11.09
CA ALA A 142 0.83 -13.26 11.84
C ALA A 142 0.44 -13.86 13.21
N GLY A 143 -0.78 -13.60 13.69
CA GLY A 143 -1.28 -14.24 14.92
C GLY A 143 -1.59 -15.72 14.69
N GLY A 144 -0.87 -16.65 15.36
CA GLY A 144 -1.20 -18.07 15.34
C GLY A 144 -2.58 -18.35 15.99
N PRO A 145 -3.16 -19.56 15.81
CA PRO A 145 -4.50 -19.91 16.31
C PRO A 145 -4.65 -19.94 17.83
N GLY A 146 -3.68 -19.46 18.62
CA GLY A 146 -3.66 -19.48 20.08
C GLY A 146 -3.35 -18.16 20.78
N GLY A 147 -3.20 -17.04 20.07
CA GLY A 147 -3.01 -15.72 20.67
C GLY A 147 -4.37 -15.18 21.16
N SER A 148 -4.57 -15.08 22.47
CA SER A 148 -5.70 -14.37 23.08
C SER A 148 -5.49 -12.86 22.87
N ASP A 149 -5.93 -12.35 21.73
CA ASP A 149 -6.11 -10.92 21.56
C ASP A 149 -7.38 -10.55 22.31
N GLY A 150 -7.26 -9.65 23.30
CA GLY A 150 -8.42 -9.03 23.91
C GLY A 150 -9.25 -8.36 22.81
N ASP A 151 -10.35 -9.00 22.46
CA ASP A 151 -11.34 -8.48 21.53
C ASP A 151 -11.98 -7.24 22.16
N GLY A 152 -11.38 -6.07 21.87
CA GLY A 152 -12.08 -4.81 22.00
C GLY A 152 -13.08 -4.71 20.85
N GLU A 153 -14.24 -5.37 20.99
CA GLU A 153 -15.43 -4.98 20.24
C GLU A 153 -15.70 -3.52 20.59
N GLU A 154 -15.53 -2.62 19.63
CA GLU A 154 -16.14 -1.30 19.71
C GLU A 154 -17.65 -1.46 19.58
N GLY A 155 -18.28 -1.87 20.69
CA GLY A 155 -19.71 -1.82 20.89
C GLY A 155 -20.15 -0.37 20.96
N ASP A 156 -21.11 -0.02 20.11
CA ASP A 156 -21.99 1.12 20.27
C ASP A 156 -22.64 1.07 21.68
N GLY A 157 -22.18 1.91 22.58
CA GLY A 157 -22.63 2.00 23.95
C GLY A 157 -22.86 3.44 24.38
N THR A 158 -24.08 3.93 24.18
CA THR A 158 -24.62 5.06 24.94
C THR A 158 -24.62 4.73 26.43
N GLY A 159 -23.95 5.56 27.25
CA GLY A 159 -23.98 5.42 28.73
C GLY A 159 -23.34 6.61 29.41
N ASP A 160 -24.20 7.50 29.91
CA ASP A 160 -23.88 8.58 30.85
C ASP A 160 -23.27 8.05 32.14
N GLY A 161 -22.21 8.70 32.65
CA GLY A 161 -21.66 8.38 33.97
C GLY A 161 -20.54 9.34 34.42
N ASN A 162 -20.94 10.37 35.13
CA ASN A 162 -20.14 11.34 35.86
C ASN A 162 -19.36 10.71 37.00
N ALA A 163 -18.02 10.92 37.14
CA ALA A 163 -17.35 11.00 38.44
C ALA A 163 -15.98 11.66 38.32
N ALA A 164 -15.77 12.64 39.18
CA ALA A 164 -14.57 13.46 39.38
C ALA A 164 -13.44 12.71 40.10
N GLY A 165 -12.18 13.08 39.81
CA GLY A 165 -11.02 12.68 40.61
C GLY A 165 -9.70 13.15 39.99
N GLY A 166 -9.05 14.16 40.60
CA GLY A 166 -7.89 14.87 40.10
C GLY A 166 -6.57 14.13 40.23
N GLY A 167 -5.55 14.61 39.51
CA GLY A 167 -4.15 14.21 39.64
C GLY A 167 -3.28 14.76 38.50
N ASN A 168 -2.54 15.82 38.81
CA ASN A 168 -1.54 16.47 37.96
C ASN A 168 -0.38 15.53 37.60
N ALA A 169 -0.01 15.45 36.34
CA ALA A 169 1.37 15.24 35.91
C ALA A 169 1.60 15.83 34.53
N VAL A 170 2.52 16.79 34.46
CA VAL A 170 3.03 17.48 33.25
C VAL A 170 4.00 16.56 32.54
N GLY A 171 3.85 16.36 31.23
CA GLY A 171 4.78 15.63 30.42
C GLY A 171 4.33 15.63 28.95
N GLY A 172 4.84 16.58 28.15
CA GLY A 172 4.51 16.75 26.76
C GLY A 172 5.05 15.63 25.87
N GLY A 173 4.25 15.23 24.92
CA GLY A 173 4.57 14.29 23.86
C GLY A 173 3.28 13.87 23.18
N SER A 174 2.75 14.72 22.28
CA SER A 174 1.66 14.32 21.40
C SER A 174 2.16 13.34 20.34
N GLY A 175 2.33 12.07 20.75
CA GLY A 175 2.46 10.98 19.81
C GLY A 175 1.08 10.62 19.28
N ASP A 176 0.90 10.64 17.96
CA ASP A 176 -0.23 10.07 17.28
C ASP A 176 -0.35 8.61 17.75
N LYS A 177 -1.33 8.34 18.57
CA LYS A 177 -1.72 6.96 18.91
C LYS A 177 -2.57 6.45 17.77
N ASP A 178 -1.92 6.06 16.65
CA ASP A 178 -2.53 5.19 15.68
C ASP A 178 -2.70 3.83 16.39
N GLY A 179 -3.90 3.60 16.93
CA GLY A 179 -4.26 2.40 17.67
C GLY A 179 -4.38 1.19 16.75
N GLY A 180 -3.25 0.66 16.33
CA GLY A 180 -3.14 -0.59 15.60
C GLY A 180 -1.93 -1.35 16.13
N GLY A 181 -2.14 -2.48 16.79
CA GLY A 181 -1.06 -3.36 17.20
C GLY A 181 -0.13 -3.66 16.04
N THR A 182 1.18 -3.46 16.24
CA THR A 182 2.24 -3.75 15.26
C THR A 182 2.41 -5.26 15.10
N GLY A 183 1.43 -5.91 14.43
CA GLY A 183 1.51 -7.33 14.08
C GLY A 183 2.64 -7.56 13.07
N GLU A 184 3.24 -8.75 13.08
CA GLU A 184 4.31 -9.13 12.13
C GLU A 184 3.90 -8.99 10.66
N ALA A 185 2.60 -9.01 10.35
CA ALA A 185 2.04 -8.83 9.01
C ALA A 185 1.63 -7.38 8.69
N ASP A 186 1.86 -6.41 9.58
CA ASP A 186 1.57 -5.00 9.32
C ASP A 186 2.67 -4.35 8.47
N MET A 187 2.53 -4.43 7.16
CA MET A 187 3.56 -4.02 6.20
C MET A 187 3.88 -2.51 6.24
N ALA A 188 2.97 -1.67 6.73
CA ALA A 188 3.21 -0.23 6.86
C ALA A 188 4.21 0.12 7.98
N HIS A 189 4.39 -0.79 8.95
CA HIS A 189 5.24 -0.57 10.13
C HIS A 189 6.46 -1.52 10.20
N ARG A 190 6.62 -2.46 9.24
CA ARG A 190 7.72 -3.43 9.21
C ARG A 190 8.81 -3.02 8.23
N THR A 191 10.07 -3.15 8.66
CA THR A 191 11.27 -2.92 7.83
C THR A 191 11.94 -4.20 7.34
N ASP A 192 11.60 -5.34 7.93
CA ASP A 192 12.16 -6.67 7.66
C ASP A 192 11.31 -7.50 6.69
N SER A 193 10.29 -6.91 6.06
CA SER A 193 9.41 -7.55 5.09
C SER A 193 9.93 -7.44 3.65
N VAL A 194 9.47 -8.34 2.76
CA VAL A 194 9.68 -8.22 1.31
C VAL A 194 9.04 -6.93 0.78
N PHE A 195 7.84 -6.58 1.26
CA PHE A 195 7.15 -5.35 0.91
C PHE A 195 8.05 -4.12 1.12
N HIS A 196 8.63 -3.99 2.33
CA HIS A 196 9.53 -2.88 2.62
C HIS A 196 10.81 -2.94 1.77
N ALA A 197 11.42 -4.11 1.60
CA ALA A 197 12.66 -4.24 0.84
C ALA A 197 12.52 -3.77 -0.61
N VAL A 198 11.42 -4.13 -1.28
CA VAL A 198 11.14 -3.69 -2.67
C VAL A 198 10.91 -2.18 -2.71
N ILE A 199 10.14 -1.62 -1.79
CA ILE A 199 9.89 -0.18 -1.73
C ILE A 199 11.17 0.60 -1.40
N ALA A 200 11.99 0.08 -0.48
CA ALA A 200 13.26 0.67 -0.13
C ALA A 200 14.23 0.76 -1.34
N GLU A 201 14.23 -0.25 -2.21
CA GLU A 201 15.01 -0.20 -3.45
C GLU A 201 14.52 0.91 -4.39
N LEU A 202 13.19 1.01 -4.61
CA LEU A 202 12.60 2.08 -5.42
C LEU A 202 12.92 3.47 -4.83
N THR A 203 12.81 3.60 -3.51
CA THR A 203 13.12 4.85 -2.79
C THR A 203 14.59 5.23 -2.92
N ARG A 204 15.55 4.27 -2.79
CA ARG A 204 16.98 4.52 -2.99
C ARG A 204 17.32 4.93 -4.43
N ARG A 205 16.55 4.50 -5.40
CA ARG A 205 16.65 4.96 -6.80
C ARG A 205 16.09 6.38 -7.01
N GLY A 206 15.59 7.02 -5.96
CA GLY A 206 14.98 8.36 -6.03
C GLY A 206 13.57 8.35 -6.64
N LEU A 207 12.94 7.17 -6.81
CA LEU A 207 11.64 7.05 -7.46
C LEU A 207 10.51 7.39 -6.48
N PRO A 208 9.59 8.29 -6.86
CA PRO A 208 8.46 8.67 -6.01
C PRO A 208 7.51 7.51 -5.78
N GLY A 209 6.85 7.52 -4.62
CA GLY A 209 5.85 6.52 -4.26
C GLY A 209 4.60 7.10 -3.66
N ILE A 210 3.47 6.43 -3.91
CA ILE A 210 2.21 6.69 -3.22
C ILE A 210 1.74 5.43 -2.51
N GLN A 211 1.46 5.53 -1.22
CA GLN A 211 0.94 4.43 -0.42
C GLN A 211 -0.56 4.65 -0.13
N LEU A 212 -1.34 3.59 -0.36
CA LEU A 212 -2.80 3.62 -0.30
C LEU A 212 -3.29 2.89 0.95
N HIS A 213 -4.07 3.61 1.74
CA HIS A 213 -4.72 3.14 2.95
C HIS A 213 -6.22 3.44 2.94
N GLY A 214 -6.91 2.98 3.97
CA GLY A 214 -8.33 3.22 4.10
C GLY A 214 -8.80 3.31 5.55
N PHE A 215 -9.76 4.20 5.79
CA PHE A 215 -10.39 4.41 7.08
C PHE A 215 -11.91 4.28 7.00
N ALA A 216 -12.55 4.05 8.17
CA ALA A 216 -14.00 4.10 8.31
C ALA A 216 -14.48 5.55 8.28
N ASP A 217 -15.63 5.83 7.67
CA ASP A 217 -16.16 7.21 7.50
C ASP A 217 -16.28 7.99 8.81
N SER A 218 -16.48 7.28 9.92
CA SER A 218 -16.53 7.86 11.27
C SER A 218 -15.17 8.33 11.81
N THR A 219 -14.05 7.82 11.28
CA THR A 219 -12.70 8.15 11.77
C THR A 219 -12.29 9.59 11.48
N VAL A 220 -12.66 10.11 10.30
CA VAL A 220 -12.44 11.51 9.90
C VAL A 220 -13.75 12.05 9.31
N PRO A 221 -14.71 12.47 10.14
CA PRO A 221 -16.03 12.87 9.69
C PRO A 221 -16.00 13.96 8.62
N GLY A 222 -16.72 13.75 7.54
CA GLY A 222 -16.84 14.71 6.45
C GLY A 222 -15.64 14.78 5.49
N ALA A 223 -14.57 14.01 5.71
CA ALA A 223 -13.48 13.88 4.76
C ALA A 223 -13.65 12.60 3.93
N GLY A 224 -13.48 12.69 2.62
CA GLY A 224 -13.39 11.55 1.71
C GLY A 224 -11.96 11.00 1.58
N ALA A 225 -10.97 11.81 1.96
CA ALA A 225 -9.55 11.45 1.92
C ALA A 225 -8.75 12.22 3.00
N VAL A 226 -7.62 11.65 3.42
CA VAL A 226 -6.54 12.37 4.10
C VAL A 226 -5.30 12.29 3.21
N VAL A 227 -4.74 13.44 2.86
CA VAL A 227 -3.53 13.55 2.03
C VAL A 227 -2.38 14.04 2.90
N SER A 228 -1.28 13.31 2.88
CA SER A 228 -0.07 13.60 3.66
C SER A 228 1.19 13.23 2.87
N THR A 229 2.32 13.79 3.27
CA THR A 229 3.66 13.40 2.84
C THR A 229 4.35 12.44 3.83
N GLY A 230 3.60 11.93 4.81
CA GLY A 230 4.16 11.10 5.88
C GLY A 230 5.10 11.87 6.80
N ALA A 231 6.31 11.36 7.00
CA ALA A 231 7.33 11.95 7.88
C ALA A 231 8.14 13.08 7.23
N GLY A 232 8.19 13.16 5.89
CA GLY A 232 8.97 14.15 5.15
C GLY A 232 8.10 15.20 4.45
N ASP A 233 8.74 16.06 3.66
CA ASP A 233 8.10 17.14 2.90
C ASP A 233 8.47 17.18 1.41
N ALA A 234 9.36 16.29 0.94
CA ALA A 234 9.85 16.25 -0.44
C ALA A 234 8.71 16.15 -1.49
N ALA A 235 7.54 15.64 -1.11
CA ALA A 235 6.35 15.54 -1.97
C ALA A 235 5.29 16.64 -1.68
N ALA A 236 5.65 17.77 -1.04
CA ALA A 236 4.67 18.78 -0.64
C ALA A 236 3.87 19.34 -1.83
N ALA A 237 4.52 19.61 -2.96
CA ALA A 237 3.87 20.09 -4.18
C ALA A 237 2.92 19.03 -4.77
N ASP A 238 3.35 17.77 -4.78
CA ASP A 238 2.53 16.64 -5.25
C ASP A 238 1.31 16.42 -4.35
N ALA A 239 1.48 16.53 -3.02
CA ALA A 239 0.39 16.44 -2.05
C ALA A 239 -0.65 17.55 -2.27
N ALA A 240 -0.21 18.79 -2.49
CA ALA A 240 -1.09 19.90 -2.79
C ALA A 240 -1.86 19.68 -4.09
N ARG A 241 -1.17 19.20 -5.14
CA ARG A 241 -1.80 18.83 -6.42
C ARG A 241 -2.80 17.70 -6.25
N LEU A 242 -2.45 16.62 -5.55
CA LEU A 242 -3.36 15.50 -5.30
C LEU A 242 -4.62 15.95 -4.56
N ALA A 243 -4.47 16.80 -3.53
CA ALA A 243 -5.61 17.32 -2.80
C ALA A 243 -6.54 18.18 -3.68
N ALA A 244 -5.98 18.99 -4.59
CA ALA A 244 -6.76 19.77 -5.55
C ALA A 244 -7.50 18.86 -6.55
N GLU A 245 -6.83 17.85 -7.09
CA GLU A 245 -7.41 16.86 -8.01
C GLU A 245 -8.53 16.04 -7.36
N LEU A 246 -8.37 15.63 -6.11
CA LEU A 246 -9.41 14.93 -5.35
C LEU A 246 -10.63 15.84 -5.15
N ALA A 247 -10.41 17.08 -4.71
CA ALA A 247 -11.48 18.05 -4.47
C ALA A 247 -12.29 18.35 -5.75
N SER A 248 -11.62 18.56 -6.89
CA SER A 248 -12.28 18.81 -8.18
C SER A 248 -13.15 17.65 -8.67
N ARG A 249 -12.90 16.43 -8.16
CA ARG A 249 -13.64 15.20 -8.46
C ARG A 249 -14.63 14.80 -7.38
N GLY A 250 -14.95 15.70 -6.46
CA GLY A 250 -15.94 15.47 -5.40
C GLY A 250 -15.47 14.58 -4.26
N VAL A 251 -14.17 14.31 -4.15
CA VAL A 251 -13.57 13.64 -2.99
C VAL A 251 -12.95 14.69 -2.09
N ARG A 252 -13.63 15.05 -0.99
CA ARG A 252 -13.19 16.10 -0.07
C ARG A 252 -11.93 15.69 0.71
N PRO A 253 -10.76 16.34 0.52
CA PRO A 253 -9.54 15.96 1.22
C PRO A 253 -9.40 16.72 2.55
N CYS A 254 -8.94 16.05 3.61
CA CYS A 254 -8.24 16.65 4.74
C CYS A 254 -6.75 16.76 4.38
N ARG A 255 -6.19 17.95 4.47
CA ARG A 255 -4.80 18.27 4.11
C ARG A 255 -3.93 18.27 5.37
N ALA A 256 -3.12 17.24 5.57
CA ALA A 256 -2.38 17.05 6.82
C ALA A 256 -1.33 18.12 7.13
N TRP A 257 -0.94 18.95 6.16
CA TRP A 257 0.00 20.08 6.34
C TRP A 257 -0.68 21.39 6.76
N SER A 258 -1.99 21.51 6.67
CA SER A 258 -2.73 22.74 6.97
C SER A 258 -3.87 22.55 7.97
N ALA A 259 -4.16 21.32 8.36
CA ALA A 259 -5.20 20.96 9.29
C ALA A 259 -4.71 19.84 10.21
N ASN A 260 -5.29 19.73 11.40
CA ASN A 260 -5.05 18.61 12.30
C ASN A 260 -5.83 17.38 11.82
N CYS A 261 -5.36 16.78 10.72
CA CYS A 261 -5.92 15.54 10.20
C CYS A 261 -5.38 14.35 11.00
N ARG A 262 -6.28 13.50 11.47
CA ARG A 262 -5.89 12.16 11.95
C ARG A 262 -5.32 11.35 10.79
N MET A 263 -4.55 10.31 11.08
CA MET A 263 -4.03 9.34 10.09
C MET A 263 -3.07 9.96 9.06
N SER A 264 -2.16 10.83 9.52
CA SER A 264 -1.15 11.48 8.67
C SER A 264 0.00 10.57 8.22
N GLY A 265 0.09 9.34 8.74
CA GLY A 265 1.09 8.35 8.34
C GLY A 265 2.54 8.67 8.74
N ARG A 266 2.77 9.55 9.72
CA ARG A 266 4.13 9.91 10.18
C ARG A 266 4.90 8.73 10.76
N GLY A 267 4.21 7.73 11.30
CA GLY A 267 4.76 6.49 11.84
C GLY A 267 5.11 5.45 10.77
N ASN A 268 4.72 5.67 9.52
CA ASN A 268 4.90 4.72 8.43
C ASN A 268 6.37 4.46 8.11
N ALA A 269 6.79 3.18 8.05
CA ALA A 269 8.19 2.81 7.85
C ALA A 269 8.73 3.22 6.47
N GLN A 270 7.92 3.11 5.41
CA GLN A 270 8.30 3.49 4.05
C GLN A 270 8.39 5.01 3.91
N GLY A 271 7.45 5.74 4.55
CA GLY A 271 7.45 7.20 4.59
C GLY A 271 8.64 7.78 5.36
N ARG A 272 9.07 7.13 6.45
CA ARG A 272 10.28 7.52 7.20
C ARG A 272 11.54 7.33 6.34
N LEU A 273 11.68 6.18 5.68
CA LEU A 273 12.82 5.95 4.78
C LEU A 273 12.85 6.97 3.63
N ALA A 274 11.69 7.29 3.05
CA ALA A 274 11.62 8.30 2.00
C ALA A 274 12.04 9.68 2.51
N ALA A 275 11.63 10.06 3.74
CA ALA A 275 12.06 11.31 4.38
C ALA A 275 13.58 11.34 4.62
N GLU A 276 14.17 10.25 5.11
CA GLU A 276 15.62 10.12 5.33
C GLU A 276 16.42 10.30 4.03
N LEU A 277 15.90 9.78 2.91
CA LEU A 277 16.55 9.83 1.61
C LEU A 277 16.15 11.06 0.76
N GLY A 278 15.28 11.93 1.24
CA GLY A 278 14.77 13.06 0.49
C GLY A 278 13.94 12.67 -0.74
N THR A 279 13.38 11.46 -0.78
CA THR A 279 12.58 10.95 -1.88
C THR A 279 11.12 11.31 -1.68
N ARG A 280 10.40 11.61 -2.78
CA ARG A 280 8.98 11.97 -2.75
C ARG A 280 8.12 10.78 -2.31
N PHE A 281 7.31 10.99 -1.28
CA PHE A 281 6.38 10.00 -0.76
C PHE A 281 5.02 10.65 -0.45
N LEU A 282 3.95 10.03 -0.95
CA LEU A 282 2.58 10.39 -0.62
C LEU A 282 1.93 9.29 0.22
N HIS A 283 1.32 9.68 1.33
CA HIS A 283 0.46 8.83 2.15
C HIS A 283 -0.99 9.26 1.91
N LEU A 284 -1.80 8.37 1.37
CA LEU A 284 -3.19 8.63 1.04
C LEU A 284 -4.09 7.65 1.79
N GLU A 285 -4.92 8.20 2.64
CA GLU A 285 -6.01 7.51 3.29
C GLU A 285 -7.34 7.84 2.60
N LEU A 286 -8.16 6.86 2.31
CA LEU A 286 -9.47 7.05 1.69
C LEU A 286 -10.59 6.51 2.56
N ALA A 287 -11.66 7.29 2.68
CA ALA A 287 -12.87 6.90 3.41
C ALA A 287 -13.51 5.64 2.81
N ARG A 288 -14.16 4.82 3.65
CA ARG A 288 -14.84 3.59 3.19
C ARG A 288 -15.86 3.90 2.08
N SER A 289 -16.64 4.95 2.22
CA SER A 289 -17.63 5.37 1.21
C SER A 289 -17.03 5.74 -0.15
N VAL A 290 -15.77 6.18 -0.19
CA VAL A 290 -15.05 6.44 -1.46
C VAL A 290 -14.55 5.14 -2.07
N ARG A 291 -13.98 4.25 -1.24
CA ARG A 291 -13.40 2.97 -1.70
C ARG A 291 -14.47 1.98 -2.14
N ALA A 292 -15.63 1.94 -1.44
CA ALA A 292 -16.72 1.00 -1.73
C ALA A 292 -17.44 1.31 -3.05
N ASP A 293 -17.61 2.57 -3.38
CA ASP A 293 -18.29 3.00 -4.59
C ASP A 293 -17.36 2.96 -5.80
N PRO A 294 -17.64 2.16 -6.84
CA PRO A 294 -16.77 2.05 -8.01
C PRO A 294 -16.57 3.38 -8.76
N GLY A 295 -17.59 4.26 -8.79
CA GLY A 295 -17.50 5.56 -9.43
C GLY A 295 -16.58 6.49 -8.67
N ARG A 296 -16.78 6.65 -7.35
CA ARG A 296 -15.95 7.49 -6.48
C ARG A 296 -14.51 6.96 -6.40
N ARG A 297 -14.33 5.64 -6.31
CA ARG A 297 -13.01 5.01 -6.38
C ARG A 297 -12.32 5.30 -7.71
N GLY A 298 -13.08 5.29 -8.82
CA GLY A 298 -12.57 5.68 -10.14
C GLY A 298 -12.14 7.14 -10.21
N GLU A 299 -12.89 8.07 -9.57
CA GLU A 299 -12.49 9.47 -9.47
C GLU A 299 -11.21 9.65 -8.64
N ALA A 300 -11.09 8.94 -7.51
CA ALA A 300 -9.86 8.95 -6.72
C ALA A 300 -8.67 8.41 -7.52
N ALA A 301 -8.84 7.33 -8.28
CA ALA A 301 -7.80 6.79 -9.15
C ALA A 301 -7.36 7.79 -10.23
N ARG A 302 -8.30 8.53 -10.83
CA ARG A 302 -7.98 9.60 -11.82
C ARG A 302 -7.23 10.76 -11.20
N ALA A 303 -7.58 11.16 -9.96
CA ALA A 303 -6.85 12.18 -9.23
C ALA A 303 -5.39 11.76 -8.98
N ILE A 304 -5.17 10.52 -8.55
CA ILE A 304 -3.82 9.97 -8.35
C ILE A 304 -3.07 9.88 -9.68
N ALA A 305 -3.73 9.40 -10.74
CA ALA A 305 -3.13 9.28 -12.06
C ALA A 305 -2.66 10.63 -12.64
N ALA A 306 -3.34 11.72 -12.33
CA ALA A 306 -2.91 13.06 -12.72
C ALA A 306 -1.57 13.46 -12.08
N VAL A 307 -1.29 12.99 -10.85
CA VAL A 307 0.00 13.21 -10.19
C VAL A 307 1.06 12.25 -10.74
N THR A 308 0.78 10.95 -10.80
CA THR A 308 1.75 9.93 -11.23
C THR A 308 2.12 10.06 -12.71
N ALA A 309 1.26 10.65 -13.55
CA ALA A 309 1.60 10.99 -14.92
C ALA A 309 2.72 12.06 -15.01
N GLY A 310 2.79 12.98 -14.04
CA GLY A 310 3.93 13.89 -13.90
C GLY A 310 5.22 13.15 -13.60
N TRP A 311 5.19 12.22 -12.69
CA TRP A 311 6.35 11.38 -12.33
C TRP A 311 6.84 10.48 -13.48
N ALA A 312 5.91 10.02 -14.32
CA ALA A 312 6.23 9.19 -15.48
C ALA A 312 6.97 9.96 -16.60
N GLY A 313 6.83 11.29 -16.63
CA GLY A 313 7.46 12.18 -17.62
C GLY A 313 8.84 12.69 -17.24
N GLU A 314 9.25 12.51 -16.00
CA GLU A 314 10.58 12.86 -15.47
C GLU A 314 11.61 11.75 -15.72
#